data_8c1db75d94a7b010cc30987d9f3c16cc
#
_entry.id   8c1db75d94a7b010cc30987d9f3c16cc
#
_cell.length_a   1.000
_cell.length_b   1.000
_cell.length_c   1.000
_cell.angle_alpha   90.00
_cell.angle_beta   90.00
_cell.angle_gamma   90.00
#
_symmetry.space_group_name_H-M   'P 1'
#
loop_
_entity.id
_entity.type
_entity.pdbx_description
1 polymer ?
#
loop_
_entity_poly.entity_id
_entity_poly.type
_entity_poly.pdbx_seq_one_letter_code
_entity_poly.pdbx_strand_id
1 'polypeptide(L)'
;MKNLTQRREAVFVLLLASASALAQEPVESDSRQLLLKDFRPESQLATPRTPIEHASFPVVDVHTHPKRRLRHDPARLDEFIGVMDAHRVALCVSLDGGLGDDLEEHLAYLRPHSGRFLVFANVDWIGGGQRDDPATWDCHRPGFARRTAQRLAEAKRSGVVGLKVFKQLGLGYRNPDGSLVAIDDPRWDPIWAACGELGLPVIIHSADPVAFFEPIDETNERWEELSRHPDWSFHGVDPTGRPWPTHEKLLAARNRVIERHPRTTFLGAHLANHPENLAEVGEWLERFPNLVVEISSRIAELGRQPYTAREFFIEWQDRILFGTDGPRPAARLSPHWRFFETRDEYFAYAENPFPPQGLWRIHGIDLPESVLKKLYHENAARVIPGVREKLQRVTKSKAWGP
;
A
#
# COMPACT_ATOMS: atom_id res chain seq x y z
N MET A 1 -96.24 -30.18 -19.44
CA MET A 1 -96.14 -31.12 -20.59
C MET A 1 -94.65 -31.06 -21.02
N LYS A 2 -93.98 -32.13 -20.78
CA LYS A 2 -93.10 -32.90 -21.68
C LYS A 2 -92.14 -32.04 -22.56
N ASN A 3 -90.85 -32.17 -22.60
CA ASN A 3 -89.91 -33.27 -22.52
C ASN A 3 -88.54 -32.70 -22.97
N LEU A 4 -87.55 -33.17 -22.64
CA LEU A 4 -86.57 -34.22 -22.98
C LEU A 4 -85.15 -33.69 -22.92
N THR A 5 -84.48 -34.25 -22.08
CA THR A 5 -83.04 -34.31 -21.91
C THR A 5 -82.32 -34.85 -23.13
N GLN A 6 -81.26 -34.23 -23.57
CA GLN A 6 -80.21 -34.92 -24.31
C GLN A 6 -78.84 -34.58 -23.62
N ARG A 7 -78.30 -35.65 -23.06
CA ARG A 7 -76.91 -35.70 -22.60
C ARG A 7 -76.01 -35.73 -23.82
N ARG A 8 -75.06 -34.83 -23.91
CA ARG A 8 -73.85 -34.96 -24.75
C ARG A 8 -72.71 -35.34 -23.86
N GLU A 9 -72.22 -36.56 -24.00
CA GLU A 9 -70.94 -37.02 -23.42
C GLU A 9 -69.82 -36.37 -24.20
N ALA A 10 -68.97 -35.57 -23.51
CA ALA A 10 -67.73 -35.05 -24.08
C ALA A 10 -66.59 -36.03 -23.65
N VAL A 11 -66.07 -36.72 -24.65
CA VAL A 11 -64.90 -37.55 -24.55
C VAL A 11 -63.68 -36.64 -24.45
N PHE A 12 -63.04 -36.56 -23.24
CA PHE A 12 -61.80 -35.90 -23.08
C PHE A 12 -60.70 -36.88 -23.52
N VAL A 13 -60.04 -36.60 -24.63
CA VAL A 13 -58.81 -37.26 -25.05
C VAL A 13 -57.64 -36.54 -24.32
N LEU A 14 -57.13 -37.21 -23.32
CA LEU A 14 -55.84 -36.78 -22.66
C LEU A 14 -54.67 -37.10 -23.60
N LEU A 15 -54.12 -36.07 -24.26
CA LEU A 15 -52.88 -36.17 -24.96
C LEU A 15 -51.72 -36.04 -23.84
N LEU A 16 -51.17 -37.14 -23.43
CA LEU A 16 -49.94 -37.22 -22.68
C LEU A 16 -48.80 -36.86 -23.63
N ALA A 17 -48.37 -35.58 -23.60
CA ALA A 17 -47.12 -35.18 -24.20
C ALA A 17 -45.99 -35.66 -23.26
N SER A 18 -45.37 -36.77 -23.57
CA SER A 18 -44.12 -37.21 -22.96
C SER A 18 -43.00 -36.26 -23.41
N ALA A 19 -42.71 -35.27 -22.58
CA ALA A 19 -41.47 -34.49 -22.68
C ALA A 19 -40.29 -35.40 -22.28
N SER A 20 -39.67 -36.01 -23.28
CA SER A 20 -38.36 -36.63 -23.09
C SER A 20 -37.35 -35.48 -22.77
N ALA A 21 -37.09 -35.26 -21.49
CA ALA A 21 -35.92 -34.52 -21.08
C ALA A 21 -34.70 -35.33 -21.56
N LEU A 22 -34.13 -34.89 -22.66
CA LEU A 22 -32.75 -35.29 -23.00
C LEU A 22 -31.85 -34.82 -21.87
N ALA A 23 -31.57 -35.72 -20.94
CA ALA A 23 -30.46 -35.55 -20.03
C ALA A 23 -29.21 -35.38 -20.92
N GLN A 24 -28.70 -34.20 -21.03
CA GLN A 24 -27.35 -33.99 -21.54
C GLN A 24 -26.44 -34.82 -20.65
N GLU A 25 -25.88 -35.89 -21.17
CA GLU A 25 -24.78 -36.57 -20.52
C GLU A 25 -23.71 -35.53 -20.25
N PRO A 26 -23.13 -35.51 -19.05
CA PRO A 26 -22.01 -34.61 -18.78
C PRO A 26 -20.93 -34.96 -19.82
N VAL A 27 -20.57 -33.99 -20.64
CA VAL A 27 -19.39 -34.10 -21.50
C VAL A 27 -18.25 -34.38 -20.57
N GLU A 28 -17.74 -35.61 -20.53
CA GLU A 28 -16.48 -35.94 -19.86
C GLU A 28 -15.42 -35.06 -20.54
N SER A 29 -15.18 -33.92 -19.98
CA SER A 29 -14.04 -33.11 -20.38
C SER A 29 -12.80 -33.96 -20.10
N ASP A 30 -12.07 -34.31 -21.17
CA ASP A 30 -10.80 -35.01 -21.00
C ASP A 30 -9.96 -34.20 -20.03
N SER A 31 -9.83 -34.68 -18.80
CA SER A 31 -9.13 -33.99 -17.69
C SER A 31 -7.70 -33.62 -18.05
N ARG A 32 -7.13 -34.26 -19.09
CA ARG A 32 -5.80 -33.94 -19.64
C ARG A 32 -5.77 -32.71 -20.56
N GLN A 33 -6.93 -32.18 -20.91
CA GLN A 33 -7.06 -31.01 -21.79
C GLN A 33 -7.47 -29.74 -21.03
N LEU A 34 -7.46 -29.75 -19.69
CA LEU A 34 -7.75 -28.59 -18.89
C LEU A 34 -6.68 -27.51 -19.16
N LEU A 35 -7.11 -26.38 -19.71
CA LEU A 35 -6.20 -25.26 -19.95
C LEU A 35 -5.84 -24.57 -18.63
N LEU A 36 -4.61 -24.12 -18.52
CA LEU A 36 -4.13 -23.41 -17.31
C LEU A 36 -5.01 -22.20 -16.96
N LYS A 37 -5.53 -21.46 -17.98
CA LYS A 37 -6.46 -20.35 -17.79
C LYS A 37 -7.77 -20.73 -17.11
N ASP A 38 -8.18 -22.02 -17.22
CA ASP A 38 -9.42 -22.56 -16.68
C ASP A 38 -9.18 -23.32 -15.35
N PHE A 39 -7.93 -23.54 -14.98
CA PHE A 39 -7.53 -24.20 -13.75
C PHE A 39 -7.83 -23.31 -12.53
N ARG A 40 -8.74 -23.78 -11.67
CA ARG A 40 -9.19 -23.07 -10.46
C ARG A 40 -9.20 -24.04 -9.27
N PRO A 41 -8.02 -24.39 -8.74
CA PRO A 41 -7.97 -25.34 -7.65
C PRO A 41 -8.60 -24.74 -6.38
N GLU A 42 -9.47 -25.55 -5.74
CA GLU A 42 -10.00 -25.26 -4.42
C GLU A 42 -9.21 -26.04 -3.37
N SER A 43 -8.73 -25.35 -2.36
CA SER A 43 -7.99 -26.01 -1.27
C SER A 43 -8.92 -26.92 -0.47
N GLN A 44 -8.47 -28.16 -0.26
CA GLN A 44 -9.15 -29.13 0.62
C GLN A 44 -8.62 -29.08 2.07
N LEU A 45 -7.72 -28.15 2.38
CA LEU A 45 -7.17 -28.00 3.72
C LEU A 45 -8.25 -27.48 4.68
N ALA A 46 -8.43 -28.19 5.79
CA ALA A 46 -9.25 -27.75 6.91
C ALA A 46 -8.37 -27.08 7.96
N THR A 47 -7.97 -25.83 7.70
CA THR A 47 -7.15 -25.04 8.61
C THR A 47 -8.01 -24.19 9.56
N PRO A 48 -7.53 -23.90 10.77
CA PRO A 48 -8.21 -22.98 11.68
C PRO A 48 -8.46 -21.62 11.03
N ARG A 49 -9.58 -21.02 11.36
CA ARG A 49 -9.92 -19.64 10.96
C ARG A 49 -10.28 -18.84 12.22
N THR A 50 -9.38 -17.96 12.61
CA THR A 50 -9.60 -17.06 13.74
C THR A 50 -10.52 -15.91 13.32
N PRO A 51 -11.68 -15.74 13.96
CA PRO A 51 -12.51 -14.57 13.72
C PRO A 51 -11.83 -13.33 14.32
N ILE A 52 -11.40 -12.42 13.46
CA ILE A 52 -10.78 -11.17 13.86
C ILE A 52 -11.38 -10.03 13.05
N GLU A 53 -12.07 -9.11 13.72
CA GLU A 53 -12.79 -8.01 13.08
C GLU A 53 -11.98 -6.73 13.03
N HIS A 54 -11.16 -6.50 14.02
CA HIS A 54 -10.36 -5.29 14.19
C HIS A 54 -9.02 -5.60 14.86
N ALA A 55 -8.08 -4.66 14.82
CA ALA A 55 -6.82 -4.76 15.53
C ALA A 55 -7.02 -4.85 17.05
N SER A 56 -6.17 -5.62 17.75
CA SER A 56 -6.19 -5.74 19.22
C SER A 56 -5.88 -4.42 19.91
N PHE A 57 -5.07 -3.56 19.28
CA PHE A 57 -4.66 -2.25 19.80
C PHE A 57 -5.01 -1.13 18.82
N PRO A 58 -5.07 0.14 19.29
CA PRO A 58 -5.22 1.29 18.38
C PRO A 58 -4.08 1.35 17.35
N VAL A 59 -4.41 1.65 16.12
CA VAL A 59 -3.47 1.64 14.99
C VAL A 59 -3.20 3.04 14.46
N VAL A 60 -1.96 3.33 14.15
CA VAL A 60 -1.53 4.48 13.35
C VAL A 60 -1.07 3.99 11.98
N ASP A 61 -1.85 4.26 10.95
CA ASP A 61 -1.49 3.96 9.57
C ASP A 61 -0.61 5.09 9.01
N VAL A 62 0.69 4.83 8.87
CA VAL A 62 1.66 5.86 8.47
C VAL A 62 1.76 6.06 6.97
N HIS A 63 1.01 5.31 6.17
CA HIS A 63 1.08 5.38 4.71
C HIS A 63 -0.31 5.39 4.08
N THR A 64 -0.88 6.58 3.90
CA THR A 64 -2.19 6.74 3.25
C THR A 64 -2.20 7.86 2.23
N HIS A 65 -3.08 7.73 1.23
CA HIS A 65 -3.26 8.67 0.11
C HIS A 65 -4.73 9.13 -0.02
N PRO A 66 -5.29 9.85 0.97
CA PRO A 66 -6.71 10.22 0.98
C PRO A 66 -7.09 11.16 -0.17
N LYS A 67 -6.25 12.13 -0.55
CA LYS A 67 -6.49 13.01 -1.70
C LYS A 67 -6.70 12.20 -2.96
N ARG A 68 -5.78 11.31 -3.26
CA ARG A 68 -5.77 10.54 -4.51
C ARG A 68 -6.82 9.42 -4.53
N ARG A 69 -6.96 8.66 -3.43
CA ARG A 69 -7.85 7.49 -3.40
C ARG A 69 -9.32 7.85 -3.15
N LEU A 70 -9.59 8.87 -2.36
CA LEU A 70 -10.94 9.36 -2.09
C LEU A 70 -11.35 10.51 -3.03
N ARG A 71 -10.48 10.95 -3.95
CA ARG A 71 -10.74 11.96 -4.98
C ARG A 71 -11.24 13.29 -4.42
N HIS A 72 -10.75 13.71 -3.23
CA HIS A 72 -11.21 14.90 -2.51
C HIS A 72 -12.74 14.93 -2.27
N ASP A 73 -13.38 13.77 -2.20
CA ASP A 73 -14.80 13.64 -1.95
C ASP A 73 -15.06 13.59 -0.42
N PRO A 74 -15.78 14.57 0.16
CA PRO A 74 -16.07 14.59 1.60
C PRO A 74 -16.90 13.38 2.08
N ALA A 75 -17.85 12.89 1.28
CA ALA A 75 -18.69 11.75 1.67
C ALA A 75 -17.85 10.47 1.77
N ARG A 76 -16.91 10.26 0.84
CA ARG A 76 -15.97 9.15 0.92
C ARG A 76 -15.01 9.26 2.10
N LEU A 77 -14.65 10.49 2.49
CA LEU A 77 -13.85 10.71 3.69
C LEU A 77 -14.63 10.31 4.94
N ASP A 78 -15.91 10.70 5.05
CA ASP A 78 -16.79 10.31 6.16
C ASP A 78 -16.98 8.79 6.24
N GLU A 79 -17.21 8.11 5.09
CA GLU A 79 -17.26 6.65 5.01
C GLU A 79 -15.95 6.01 5.51
N PHE A 80 -14.82 6.56 5.09
CA PHE A 80 -13.51 6.04 5.52
C PHE A 80 -13.28 6.21 7.03
N ILE A 81 -13.75 7.30 7.64
CA ILE A 81 -13.73 7.46 9.10
C ILE A 81 -14.51 6.33 9.79
N GLY A 82 -15.65 5.93 9.23
CA GLY A 82 -16.41 4.77 9.71
C GLY A 82 -15.60 3.47 9.65
N VAL A 83 -14.88 3.26 8.57
CA VAL A 83 -13.97 2.10 8.41
C VAL A 83 -12.82 2.16 9.42
N MET A 84 -12.21 3.33 9.60
CA MET A 84 -11.16 3.52 10.62
C MET A 84 -11.67 3.15 12.02
N ASP A 85 -12.87 3.60 12.38
CA ASP A 85 -13.46 3.31 13.69
C ASP A 85 -13.74 1.83 13.88
N ALA A 86 -14.33 1.18 12.89
CA ALA A 86 -14.64 -0.25 12.94
C ALA A 86 -13.38 -1.13 13.10
N HIS A 87 -12.24 -0.69 12.57
CA HIS A 87 -10.98 -1.44 12.62
C HIS A 87 -9.97 -0.95 13.65
N ARG A 88 -10.33 0.02 14.52
CA ARG A 88 -9.47 0.67 15.51
C ARG A 88 -8.27 1.39 14.90
N VAL A 89 -8.36 1.85 13.63
CA VAL A 89 -7.37 2.74 13.05
C VAL A 89 -7.57 4.14 13.65
N ALA A 90 -6.75 4.49 14.62
CA ALA A 90 -6.89 5.74 15.37
C ALA A 90 -6.48 6.95 14.52
N LEU A 91 -5.35 6.84 13.82
CA LEU A 91 -4.79 7.92 13.03
C LEU A 91 -4.32 7.41 11.67
N CYS A 92 -4.40 8.29 10.68
CA CYS A 92 -3.75 8.10 9.38
C CYS A 92 -2.77 9.24 9.11
N VAL A 93 -1.61 8.90 8.55
CA VAL A 93 -0.70 9.89 7.98
C VAL A 93 -1.01 10.01 6.50
N SER A 94 -1.50 11.18 6.09
CA SER A 94 -1.70 11.50 4.68
C SER A 94 -0.37 11.88 4.03
N LEU A 95 -0.02 11.20 2.96
CA LEU A 95 1.20 11.46 2.17
C LEU A 95 0.94 12.33 0.93
N ASP A 96 -0.20 13.02 0.89
CA ASP A 96 -0.67 13.79 -0.27
C ASP A 96 -0.66 15.32 -0.04
N GLY A 97 0.11 15.82 0.93
CA GLY A 97 -0.02 17.21 1.42
C GLY A 97 0.37 18.29 0.43
N GLY A 98 1.34 18.05 -0.47
CA GLY A 98 1.87 19.12 -1.31
C GLY A 98 2.64 20.20 -0.54
N LEU A 99 2.82 21.37 -1.15
CA LEU A 99 3.39 22.59 -0.56
C LEU A 99 2.64 23.82 -1.09
N GLY A 100 2.52 24.91 -0.27
CA GLY A 100 1.78 26.12 -0.64
C GLY A 100 0.29 25.83 -0.81
N ASP A 101 -0.31 26.31 -1.88
CA ASP A 101 -1.76 26.20 -2.14
C ASP A 101 -2.27 24.76 -2.13
N ASP A 102 -1.51 23.82 -2.69
CA ASP A 102 -1.84 22.39 -2.64
C ASP A 102 -1.96 21.86 -1.21
N LEU A 103 -1.08 22.33 -0.31
CA LEU A 103 -1.13 21.98 1.11
C LEU A 103 -2.37 22.59 1.78
N GLU A 104 -2.68 23.84 1.51
CA GLU A 104 -3.83 24.53 2.08
C GLU A 104 -5.15 23.86 1.66
N GLU A 105 -5.28 23.52 0.38
CA GLU A 105 -6.42 22.77 -0.16
C GLU A 105 -6.57 21.41 0.55
N HIS A 106 -5.46 20.68 0.70
CA HIS A 106 -5.48 19.36 1.34
C HIS A 106 -5.82 19.43 2.84
N LEU A 107 -5.27 20.42 3.54
CA LEU A 107 -5.62 20.67 4.95
C LEU A 107 -7.09 21.07 5.10
N ALA A 108 -7.64 21.88 4.18
CA ALA A 108 -9.05 22.23 4.16
C ALA A 108 -9.95 21.02 3.96
N TYR A 109 -9.60 20.12 3.05
CA TYR A 109 -10.30 18.85 2.83
C TYR A 109 -10.33 17.96 4.08
N LEU A 110 -9.22 17.83 4.80
CA LEU A 110 -9.13 17.00 6.01
C LEU A 110 -9.68 17.67 7.28
N ARG A 111 -10.00 18.98 7.21
CA ARG A 111 -10.40 19.79 8.39
C ARG A 111 -11.54 19.19 9.21
N PRO A 112 -12.64 18.64 8.64
CA PRO A 112 -13.73 18.04 9.43
C PRO A 112 -13.26 16.90 10.34
N HIS A 113 -12.21 16.20 9.94
CA HIS A 113 -11.63 15.07 10.64
C HIS A 113 -10.16 15.28 11.03
N SER A 114 -9.72 16.53 11.20
CA SER A 114 -8.31 16.88 11.46
C SER A 114 -7.69 16.19 12.68
N GLY A 115 -8.52 15.76 13.63
CA GLY A 115 -8.10 14.96 14.78
C GLY A 115 -7.62 13.54 14.41
N ARG A 116 -7.97 13.04 13.23
CA ARG A 116 -7.67 11.68 12.74
C ARG A 116 -6.53 11.64 11.74
N PHE A 117 -6.04 12.78 11.28
CA PHE A 117 -5.00 12.86 10.26
C PHE A 117 -3.79 13.67 10.71
N LEU A 118 -2.63 13.22 10.25
CA LEU A 118 -1.39 13.99 10.16
C LEU A 118 -1.03 14.10 8.68
N VAL A 119 -0.25 15.13 8.29
CA VAL A 119 0.04 15.40 6.88
C VAL A 119 1.54 15.49 6.65
N PHE A 120 2.02 14.77 5.64
CA PHE A 120 3.36 14.89 5.08
C PHE A 120 3.30 15.74 3.81
N ALA A 121 4.26 16.64 3.64
CA ALA A 121 4.43 17.43 2.42
C ALA A 121 4.93 16.58 1.25
N ASN A 122 4.83 17.12 0.04
CA ASN A 122 5.45 16.60 -1.17
C ASN A 122 6.24 17.71 -1.86
N VAL A 123 7.37 17.36 -2.47
CA VAL A 123 8.13 18.28 -3.31
C VAL A 123 7.50 18.33 -4.71
N ASP A 124 7.21 19.53 -5.17
CA ASP A 124 6.87 19.75 -6.58
C ASP A 124 8.16 19.97 -7.39
N TRP A 125 8.59 18.91 -8.09
CA TRP A 125 9.82 18.91 -8.88
C TRP A 125 9.67 19.64 -10.22
N ILE A 126 8.46 19.69 -10.75
CA ILE A 126 8.15 20.29 -12.05
C ILE A 126 7.86 21.80 -11.90
N GLY A 127 7.14 22.17 -10.85
CA GLY A 127 6.67 23.53 -10.64
C GLY A 127 5.79 24.02 -11.78
N GLY A 128 6.04 25.23 -12.25
CA GLY A 128 5.35 25.80 -13.42
C GLY A 128 5.90 25.34 -14.78
N GLY A 129 6.78 24.30 -14.80
CA GLY A 129 7.36 23.75 -16.03
C GLY A 129 6.37 22.91 -16.84
N GLN A 130 6.68 22.69 -18.12
CA GLN A 130 5.90 21.82 -18.99
C GLN A 130 6.25 20.35 -18.70
N ARG A 131 5.24 19.47 -18.55
CA ARG A 131 5.45 18.07 -18.15
C ARG A 131 6.33 17.28 -19.11
N ASP A 132 6.26 17.58 -20.39
CA ASP A 132 6.96 16.92 -21.49
C ASP A 132 8.31 17.56 -21.83
N ASP A 133 8.65 18.72 -21.20
CA ASP A 133 9.92 19.40 -21.38
C ASP A 133 10.72 19.52 -20.06
N PRO A 134 11.57 18.56 -19.72
CA PRO A 134 12.39 18.58 -18.51
C PRO A 134 13.26 19.83 -18.36
N ALA A 135 13.66 20.50 -19.45
CA ALA A 135 14.47 21.72 -19.36
C ALA A 135 13.73 22.90 -18.68
N THR A 136 12.41 22.84 -18.67
CA THR A 136 11.55 23.87 -18.05
C THR A 136 11.27 23.63 -16.57
N TRP A 137 11.61 22.42 -16.04
CA TRP A 137 11.25 22.02 -14.68
C TRP A 137 11.99 22.84 -13.60
N ASP A 138 11.27 23.17 -12.54
CA ASP A 138 11.82 24.01 -11.48
C ASP A 138 12.99 23.36 -10.73
N CYS A 139 13.03 22.03 -10.65
CA CYS A 139 14.13 21.30 -10.03
C CYS A 139 15.49 21.51 -10.73
N HIS A 140 15.51 21.98 -11.98
CA HIS A 140 16.74 22.29 -12.70
C HIS A 140 17.17 23.76 -12.56
N ARG A 141 16.33 24.59 -11.96
CA ARG A 141 16.63 26.02 -11.74
C ARG A 141 17.57 26.21 -10.54
N PRO A 142 18.50 27.17 -10.62
CA PRO A 142 19.39 27.50 -9.51
C PRO A 142 18.63 27.76 -8.21
N GLY A 143 19.11 27.20 -7.11
CA GLY A 143 18.55 27.43 -5.77
C GLY A 143 17.26 26.66 -5.45
N PHE A 144 16.78 25.78 -6.33
CA PHE A 144 15.56 24.99 -6.10
C PHE A 144 15.53 24.30 -4.74
N ALA A 145 16.57 23.55 -4.39
CA ALA A 145 16.58 22.80 -3.12
C ALA A 145 16.54 23.74 -1.89
N ARG A 146 17.17 24.90 -1.96
CA ARG A 146 17.11 25.90 -0.87
C ARG A 146 15.71 26.51 -0.75
N ARG A 147 15.07 26.87 -1.89
CA ARG A 147 13.68 27.33 -1.87
C ARG A 147 12.74 26.26 -1.32
N THR A 148 12.93 25.00 -1.70
CA THR A 148 12.15 23.88 -1.18
C THR A 148 12.34 23.72 0.32
N ALA A 149 13.57 23.84 0.84
CA ALA A 149 13.84 23.82 2.27
C ALA A 149 13.11 24.94 3.03
N GLN A 150 13.06 26.14 2.47
CA GLN A 150 12.28 27.27 3.04
C GLN A 150 10.78 26.98 3.06
N ARG A 151 10.24 26.47 1.95
CA ARG A 151 8.82 26.06 1.87
C ARG A 151 8.49 24.91 2.84
N LEU A 152 9.40 24.00 3.11
CA LEU A 152 9.22 22.97 4.14
C LEU A 152 9.14 23.56 5.55
N ALA A 153 9.94 24.59 5.84
CA ALA A 153 9.85 25.31 7.12
C ALA A 153 8.50 26.06 7.26
N GLU A 154 7.97 26.58 6.18
CA GLU A 154 6.62 27.18 6.13
C GLU A 154 5.54 26.12 6.32
N ALA A 155 5.60 25.02 5.59
CA ALA A 155 4.67 23.90 5.71
C ALA A 155 4.64 23.31 7.14
N LYS A 156 5.79 23.22 7.81
CA LYS A 156 5.86 22.81 9.23
C LYS A 156 5.04 23.76 10.11
N ARG A 157 5.11 25.09 9.89
CA ARG A 157 4.30 26.05 10.64
C ARG A 157 2.79 25.88 10.39
N SER A 158 2.42 25.41 9.19
CA SER A 158 1.03 25.07 8.82
C SER A 158 0.59 23.68 9.34
N GLY A 159 1.47 22.93 10.05
CA GLY A 159 1.12 21.66 10.69
C GLY A 159 1.57 20.41 9.93
N VAL A 160 2.41 20.53 8.91
CA VAL A 160 3.08 19.38 8.28
C VAL A 160 4.05 18.73 9.28
N VAL A 161 4.08 17.39 9.32
CA VAL A 161 4.87 16.61 10.27
C VAL A 161 5.92 15.72 9.62
N GLY A 162 6.07 15.76 8.29
CA GLY A 162 7.07 14.98 7.55
C GLY A 162 7.07 15.30 6.06
N LEU A 163 7.93 14.62 5.32
CA LEU A 163 8.06 14.72 3.86
C LEU A 163 7.85 13.36 3.20
N LYS A 164 7.08 13.29 2.10
CA LYS A 164 6.99 12.11 1.22
C LYS A 164 7.79 12.34 -0.05
N VAL A 165 8.64 11.38 -0.34
CA VAL A 165 9.32 11.26 -1.63
C VAL A 165 8.77 10.06 -2.38
N PHE A 166 8.27 10.30 -3.59
CA PHE A 166 7.73 9.27 -4.47
C PHE A 166 8.82 8.69 -5.38
N LYS A 167 8.62 7.45 -5.84
CA LYS A 167 9.53 6.73 -6.73
C LYS A 167 9.84 7.44 -8.05
N GLN A 168 9.03 8.45 -8.45
CA GLN A 168 9.32 9.30 -9.59
C GLN A 168 10.70 9.98 -9.50
N LEU A 169 11.19 10.24 -8.28
CA LEU A 169 12.58 10.61 -8.07
C LEU A 169 13.46 9.35 -8.12
N GLY A 170 14.05 9.11 -9.26
CA GLY A 170 14.79 7.90 -9.61
C GLY A 170 14.20 7.11 -10.79
N LEU A 171 12.86 7.15 -10.98
CA LEU A 171 12.17 6.36 -12.00
C LEU A 171 11.26 7.17 -12.93
N GLY A 172 11.12 8.47 -12.75
CA GLY A 172 10.19 9.25 -13.57
C GLY A 172 10.71 10.61 -13.99
N TYR A 173 11.28 11.37 -13.05
CA TYR A 173 11.81 12.69 -13.36
C TYR A 173 13.09 12.61 -14.19
N ARG A 174 13.26 13.57 -15.14
CA ARG A 174 14.36 13.57 -16.08
C ARG A 174 15.15 14.87 -16.04
N ASN A 175 16.42 14.74 -16.30
CA ASN A 175 17.29 15.86 -16.60
C ASN A 175 17.04 16.35 -18.05
N PRO A 176 17.49 17.58 -18.40
CA PRO A 176 17.33 18.11 -19.76
C PRO A 176 17.96 17.26 -20.86
N ASP A 177 18.98 16.45 -20.53
CA ASP A 177 19.62 15.50 -21.44
C ASP A 177 18.83 14.17 -21.58
N GLY A 178 17.68 14.05 -20.90
CA GLY A 178 16.81 12.87 -20.89
C GLY A 178 17.22 11.78 -19.90
N SER A 179 18.34 11.90 -19.18
CA SER A 179 18.70 10.94 -18.12
C SER A 179 17.75 11.08 -16.92
N LEU A 180 17.59 10.00 -16.14
CA LEU A 180 16.77 10.05 -14.92
C LEU A 180 17.44 10.94 -13.85
N VAL A 181 16.59 11.67 -13.12
CA VAL A 181 17.03 12.44 -11.96
C VAL A 181 17.27 11.47 -10.81
N ALA A 182 18.53 11.34 -10.39
CA ALA A 182 18.91 10.43 -9.32
C ALA A 182 18.46 10.94 -7.95
N ILE A 183 18.03 10.01 -7.08
CA ILE A 183 17.58 10.35 -5.73
C ILE A 183 18.75 10.85 -4.85
N ASP A 184 19.95 10.36 -5.09
CA ASP A 184 21.18 10.69 -4.38
C ASP A 184 21.98 11.83 -5.02
N ASP A 185 21.39 12.55 -5.99
CA ASP A 185 22.02 13.75 -6.55
C ASP A 185 22.27 14.77 -5.44
N PRO A 186 23.53 15.25 -5.28
CA PRO A 186 23.88 16.19 -4.22
C PRO A 186 23.10 17.53 -4.26
N ARG A 187 22.48 17.85 -5.41
CA ARG A 187 21.61 19.03 -5.51
C ARG A 187 20.46 19.01 -4.49
N TRP A 188 20.03 17.80 -4.06
CA TRP A 188 18.90 17.62 -3.13
C TRP A 188 19.31 17.61 -1.66
N ASP A 189 20.60 17.55 -1.35
CA ASP A 189 21.12 17.52 0.03
C ASP A 189 20.54 18.62 0.94
N PRO A 190 20.32 19.88 0.47
CA PRO A 190 19.68 20.89 1.31
C PRO A 190 18.24 20.55 1.74
N ILE A 191 17.51 19.76 0.94
CA ILE A 191 16.14 19.31 1.29
C ILE A 191 16.21 18.30 2.44
N TRP A 192 17.11 17.32 2.30
CA TRP A 192 17.28 16.28 3.31
C TRP A 192 17.80 16.86 4.62
N ALA A 193 18.79 17.73 4.55
CA ALA A 193 19.35 18.41 5.72
C ALA A 193 18.29 19.26 6.45
N ALA A 194 17.48 20.02 5.70
CA ALA A 194 16.39 20.80 6.27
C ALA A 194 15.34 19.93 6.98
N CYS A 195 15.01 18.75 6.45
CA CYS A 195 14.14 17.81 7.13
C CYS A 195 14.70 17.40 8.50
N GLY A 196 16.00 17.09 8.58
CA GLY A 196 16.65 16.78 9.85
C GLY A 196 16.64 17.94 10.85
N GLU A 197 16.96 19.16 10.40
CA GLU A 197 16.94 20.39 11.23
C GLU A 197 15.53 20.74 11.72
N LEU A 198 14.53 20.49 10.87
CA LEU A 198 13.14 20.74 11.21
C LEU A 198 12.49 19.59 11.99
N GLY A 199 13.16 18.44 12.19
CA GLY A 199 12.59 17.25 12.81
C GLY A 199 11.40 16.69 12.01
N LEU A 200 11.48 16.76 10.67
CA LEU A 200 10.51 16.19 9.74
C LEU A 200 11.05 14.84 9.23
N PRO A 201 10.50 13.70 9.65
CA PRO A 201 10.86 12.41 9.06
C PRO A 201 10.52 12.37 7.57
N VAL A 202 11.32 11.64 6.80
CA VAL A 202 11.17 11.52 5.35
C VAL A 202 10.75 10.10 5.00
N ILE A 203 9.52 9.90 4.53
CA ILE A 203 9.13 8.61 3.95
C ILE A 203 9.58 8.55 2.49
N ILE A 204 10.43 7.57 2.19
CA ILE A 204 11.13 7.47 0.92
C ILE A 204 10.72 6.17 0.19
N HIS A 205 10.14 6.34 -1.00
CA HIS A 205 9.75 5.27 -1.90
C HIS A 205 10.67 5.31 -3.12
N SER A 206 11.56 4.33 -3.26
CA SER A 206 12.64 4.36 -4.25
C SER A 206 12.48 3.35 -5.37
N ALA A 207 11.85 2.21 -5.11
CA ALA A 207 11.68 1.12 -6.06
C ALA A 207 10.35 0.39 -5.83
N ASP A 208 9.95 -0.43 -6.78
CA ASP A 208 8.88 -1.42 -6.66
C ASP A 208 9.48 -2.81 -6.35
N PRO A 209 8.67 -3.86 -6.14
CA PRO A 209 9.15 -5.23 -5.94
C PRO A 209 10.11 -5.69 -7.03
N VAL A 210 11.02 -6.60 -6.69
CA VAL A 210 12.05 -7.12 -7.62
C VAL A 210 11.45 -7.58 -8.96
N ALA A 211 10.32 -8.27 -8.92
CA ALA A 211 9.63 -8.77 -10.12
C ALA A 211 9.24 -7.68 -11.14
N PHE A 212 9.16 -6.39 -10.73
CA PHE A 212 8.89 -5.26 -11.63
C PHE A 212 10.09 -4.88 -12.50
N PHE A 213 11.28 -5.39 -12.16
CA PHE A 213 12.52 -5.17 -12.90
C PHE A 213 12.92 -6.38 -13.74
N GLU A 214 12.13 -7.47 -13.67
CA GLU A 214 12.31 -8.69 -14.43
C GLU A 214 11.40 -8.74 -15.66
N PRO A 215 11.67 -9.59 -16.65
CA PRO A 215 10.79 -9.78 -17.81
C PRO A 215 9.35 -10.13 -17.40
N ILE A 216 8.36 -9.66 -18.17
CA ILE A 216 6.96 -10.08 -17.97
C ILE A 216 6.72 -11.35 -18.80
N ASP A 217 7.20 -12.49 -18.29
CA ASP A 217 7.08 -13.81 -18.93
C ASP A 217 6.58 -14.88 -17.94
N GLU A 218 6.65 -16.14 -18.34
CA GLU A 218 6.19 -17.27 -17.55
C GLU A 218 6.93 -17.50 -16.24
N THR A 219 8.08 -16.87 -16.04
CA THR A 219 8.90 -16.98 -14.83
C THR A 219 8.64 -15.86 -13.82
N ASN A 220 7.92 -14.81 -14.23
CA ASN A 220 7.64 -13.66 -13.37
C ASN A 220 6.55 -13.98 -12.35
N GLU A 221 6.87 -13.98 -11.07
CA GLU A 221 5.91 -14.31 -10.00
C GLU A 221 4.73 -13.34 -9.90
N ARG A 222 4.84 -12.13 -10.50
CA ARG A 222 3.78 -11.12 -10.54
C ARG A 222 3.16 -10.95 -11.91
N TRP A 223 3.23 -11.97 -12.73
CA TRP A 223 2.70 -11.92 -14.09
C TRP A 223 1.23 -11.49 -14.14
N GLU A 224 0.38 -11.93 -13.21
CA GLU A 224 -1.04 -11.54 -13.17
C GLU A 224 -1.25 -10.03 -12.96
N GLU A 225 -0.37 -9.40 -12.18
CA GLU A 225 -0.39 -7.95 -11.96
C GLU A 225 0.20 -7.21 -13.15
N LEU A 226 1.40 -7.57 -13.57
CA LEU A 226 2.17 -6.87 -14.59
C LEU A 226 1.61 -7.05 -16.00
N SER A 227 0.99 -8.19 -16.32
CA SER A 227 0.31 -8.38 -17.61
C SER A 227 -0.86 -7.42 -17.82
N ARG A 228 -1.49 -6.93 -16.73
CA ARG A 228 -2.56 -5.92 -16.75
C ARG A 228 -2.04 -4.50 -16.67
N HIS A 229 -0.84 -4.33 -16.16
CA HIS A 229 -0.18 -3.06 -15.93
C HIS A 229 1.25 -3.08 -16.46
N PRO A 230 1.47 -3.31 -17.77
CA PRO A 230 2.82 -3.41 -18.34
C PRO A 230 3.62 -2.09 -18.21
N ASP A 231 2.91 -0.98 -18.05
CA ASP A 231 3.49 0.35 -17.76
C ASP A 231 4.11 0.46 -16.36
N TRP A 232 3.91 -0.54 -15.49
CA TRP A 232 4.55 -0.60 -14.17
C TRP A 232 5.90 -1.30 -14.20
N SER A 233 6.25 -1.96 -15.31
CA SER A 233 7.53 -2.65 -15.47
C SER A 233 8.68 -1.66 -15.69
N PHE A 234 9.80 -1.96 -15.07
CA PHE A 234 11.08 -1.27 -15.23
C PHE A 234 12.14 -2.20 -15.82
N HIS A 235 11.72 -3.25 -16.55
CA HIS A 235 12.61 -4.15 -17.25
C HIS A 235 13.03 -3.57 -18.61
N GLY A 236 14.29 -3.78 -19.00
CA GLY A 236 14.79 -3.40 -20.31
C GLY A 236 15.03 -1.89 -20.46
N VAL A 237 14.33 -1.25 -21.40
CA VAL A 237 14.48 0.17 -21.71
C VAL A 237 13.26 0.98 -21.36
N ASP A 238 13.48 2.22 -21.00
CA ASP A 238 12.44 3.21 -20.71
C ASP A 238 11.79 3.74 -22.03
N PRO A 239 10.71 4.53 -21.96
CA PRO A 239 10.06 5.09 -23.14
C PRO A 239 10.96 5.98 -24.02
N THR A 240 12.14 6.37 -23.55
CA THR A 240 13.13 7.13 -24.34
C THR A 240 14.20 6.22 -24.96
N GLY A 241 14.11 4.88 -24.78
CA GLY A 241 15.07 3.91 -25.29
C GLY A 241 16.34 3.74 -24.45
N ARG A 242 16.36 4.30 -23.23
CA ARG A 242 17.49 4.17 -22.29
C ARG A 242 17.25 3.01 -21.32
N PRO A 243 18.31 2.28 -20.89
CA PRO A 243 18.16 1.24 -19.89
C PRO A 243 17.56 1.78 -18.60
N TRP A 244 16.56 1.08 -18.05
CA TRP A 244 16.11 1.33 -16.69
C TRP A 244 17.25 1.06 -15.69
N PRO A 245 17.32 1.78 -14.54
CA PRO A 245 18.18 1.38 -13.45
C PRO A 245 17.73 0.04 -12.88
N THR A 246 18.66 -0.79 -12.43
CA THR A 246 18.30 -2.01 -11.73
C THR A 246 17.73 -1.69 -10.32
N HIS A 247 16.99 -2.63 -9.76
CA HIS A 247 16.44 -2.54 -8.41
C HIS A 247 17.55 -2.18 -7.39
N GLU A 248 18.67 -2.91 -7.41
CA GLU A 248 19.80 -2.71 -6.48
C GLU A 248 20.42 -1.33 -6.63
N LYS A 249 20.53 -0.78 -7.85
CA LYS A 249 21.05 0.58 -8.07
C LYS A 249 20.17 1.64 -7.41
N LEU A 250 18.86 1.48 -7.46
CA LEU A 250 17.90 2.40 -6.82
C LEU A 250 18.01 2.33 -5.30
N LEU A 251 18.09 1.12 -4.74
CA LEU A 251 18.24 0.93 -3.30
C LEU A 251 19.59 1.45 -2.80
N ALA A 252 20.66 1.20 -3.54
CA ALA A 252 21.99 1.73 -3.21
C ALA A 252 22.00 3.27 -3.25
N ALA A 253 21.33 3.90 -4.23
CA ALA A 253 21.20 5.36 -4.29
C ALA A 253 20.45 5.91 -3.07
N ARG A 254 19.32 5.30 -2.69
CA ARG A 254 18.60 5.64 -1.46
C ARG A 254 19.49 5.50 -0.21
N ASN A 255 20.22 4.41 -0.10
CA ASN A 255 21.08 4.14 1.05
C ASN A 255 22.18 5.20 1.18
N ARG A 256 22.76 5.68 0.06
CA ARG A 256 23.70 6.80 0.09
C ARG A 256 23.09 8.10 0.63
N VAL A 257 21.83 8.37 0.35
CA VAL A 257 21.10 9.53 0.93
C VAL A 257 20.97 9.36 2.44
N ILE A 258 20.55 8.20 2.91
CA ILE A 258 20.37 7.91 4.35
C ILE A 258 21.69 8.07 5.09
N GLU A 259 22.78 7.54 4.54
CA GLU A 259 24.13 7.61 5.11
C GLU A 259 24.66 9.05 5.20
N ARG A 260 24.44 9.87 4.15
CA ARG A 260 24.88 11.27 4.11
C ARG A 260 24.12 12.19 5.07
N HIS A 261 22.92 11.79 5.48
CA HIS A 261 22.05 12.63 6.32
C HIS A 261 21.67 11.96 7.65
N PRO A 262 22.65 11.68 8.54
CA PRO A 262 22.42 10.92 9.78
C PRO A 262 21.49 11.63 10.79
N ARG A 263 21.27 12.94 10.65
CA ARG A 263 20.33 13.71 11.49
C ARG A 263 18.90 13.68 10.99
N THR A 264 18.65 13.14 9.78
CA THR A 264 17.33 13.03 9.19
C THR A 264 16.83 11.61 9.39
N THR A 265 15.65 11.45 9.99
CA THR A 265 15.00 10.15 10.11
C THR A 265 14.34 9.78 8.78
N PHE A 266 14.68 8.63 8.24
CA PHE A 266 14.08 8.09 7.03
C PHE A 266 13.14 6.92 7.35
N LEU A 267 11.98 6.91 6.70
CA LEU A 267 11.06 5.79 6.70
C LEU A 267 11.14 5.11 5.32
N GLY A 268 11.72 3.93 5.27
CA GLY A 268 11.76 3.12 4.06
C GLY A 268 10.37 2.57 3.74
N ALA A 269 9.72 3.14 2.73
CA ALA A 269 8.40 2.72 2.31
C ALA A 269 8.40 1.26 1.84
N HIS A 270 7.28 0.54 2.08
CA HIS A 270 7.08 -0.83 1.58
C HIS A 270 8.21 -1.78 2.01
N LEU A 271 8.56 -1.75 3.30
CA LEU A 271 9.68 -2.48 3.89
C LEU A 271 11.02 -2.15 3.20
N ALA A 272 11.30 -0.84 3.09
CA ALA A 272 12.44 -0.30 2.36
C ALA A 272 12.54 -0.79 0.90
N ASN A 273 11.38 -1.09 0.27
CA ASN A 273 11.24 -1.63 -1.10
C ASN A 273 11.98 -2.96 -1.34
N HIS A 274 12.19 -3.78 -0.29
CA HIS A 274 12.86 -5.08 -0.42
C HIS A 274 12.30 -6.16 0.51
N PRO A 275 10.97 -6.39 0.50
CA PRO A 275 10.33 -7.40 1.36
C PRO A 275 10.73 -8.84 0.98
N GLU A 276 11.30 -9.04 -0.19
CA GLU A 276 11.76 -10.32 -0.72
C GLU A 276 13.04 -10.81 -0.02
N ASN A 277 13.83 -9.89 0.59
CA ASN A 277 15.08 -10.21 1.28
C ASN A 277 15.16 -9.50 2.64
N LEU A 278 14.53 -10.09 3.66
CA LEU A 278 14.50 -9.52 5.02
C LEU A 278 15.88 -9.45 5.68
N ALA A 279 16.80 -10.34 5.32
CA ALA A 279 18.16 -10.33 5.85
C ALA A 279 18.88 -9.03 5.44
N GLU A 280 18.82 -8.65 4.17
CA GLU A 280 19.43 -7.42 3.68
C GLU A 280 18.75 -6.16 4.25
N VAL A 281 17.43 -6.18 4.44
CA VAL A 281 16.73 -5.10 5.14
C VAL A 281 17.23 -4.99 6.60
N GLY A 282 17.47 -6.12 7.27
CA GLY A 282 18.07 -6.15 8.62
C GLY A 282 19.46 -5.51 8.64
N GLU A 283 20.32 -5.85 7.68
CA GLU A 283 21.65 -5.23 7.53
C GLU A 283 21.58 -3.70 7.36
N TRP A 284 20.59 -3.20 6.63
CA TRP A 284 20.37 -1.74 6.49
C TRP A 284 19.88 -1.11 7.79
N LEU A 285 19.02 -1.79 8.54
CA LEU A 285 18.55 -1.31 9.83
C LEU A 285 19.68 -1.27 10.86
N GLU A 286 20.62 -2.22 10.84
CA GLU A 286 21.82 -2.22 11.66
C GLU A 286 22.77 -1.08 11.26
N ARG A 287 23.04 -0.94 9.96
CA ARG A 287 23.96 0.06 9.41
C ARG A 287 23.46 1.49 9.58
N PHE A 288 22.17 1.74 9.46
CA PHE A 288 21.57 3.08 9.46
C PHE A 288 20.67 3.32 10.67
N PRO A 289 21.19 3.86 11.78
CA PRO A 289 20.38 4.15 12.98
C PRO A 289 19.20 5.09 12.72
N ASN A 290 19.29 5.92 11.69
CA ASN A 290 18.28 6.88 11.26
C ASN A 290 17.26 6.32 10.24
N LEU A 291 17.31 5.02 9.92
CA LEU A 291 16.32 4.33 9.08
C LEU A 291 15.33 3.58 9.96
N VAL A 292 14.05 3.72 9.70
CA VAL A 292 12.97 2.82 10.10
C VAL A 292 12.23 2.37 8.84
N VAL A 293 11.41 1.32 8.92
CA VAL A 293 10.66 0.80 7.77
C VAL A 293 9.17 0.76 8.05
N GLU A 294 8.35 0.81 7.01
CA GLU A 294 6.91 0.58 7.14
C GLU A 294 6.44 -0.48 6.13
N ILE A 295 5.34 -1.18 6.48
CA ILE A 295 4.98 -2.46 5.85
C ILE A 295 3.90 -2.33 4.76
N SER A 296 3.54 -1.13 4.34
CA SER A 296 2.40 -0.93 3.44
C SER A 296 2.49 -1.80 2.18
N SER A 297 1.36 -2.42 1.84
CA SER A 297 1.22 -3.32 0.69
C SER A 297 2.17 -4.53 0.68
N ARG A 298 2.70 -5.00 1.83
CA ARG A 298 3.71 -6.08 1.89
C ARG A 298 3.32 -7.32 2.69
N ILE A 299 2.09 -7.42 3.17
CA ILE A 299 1.64 -8.66 3.84
C ILE A 299 1.62 -9.87 2.89
N ALA A 300 1.53 -9.64 1.59
CA ALA A 300 1.55 -10.70 0.58
C ALA A 300 2.92 -11.38 0.48
N GLU A 301 4.02 -10.62 0.53
CA GLU A 301 5.38 -11.15 0.54
C GLU A 301 5.74 -11.72 1.91
N LEU A 302 5.46 -10.96 2.97
CA LEU A 302 5.76 -11.35 4.35
C LEU A 302 5.05 -12.64 4.77
N GLY A 303 3.80 -12.82 4.35
CA GLY A 303 3.02 -14.00 4.69
C GLY A 303 3.40 -15.27 3.94
N ARG A 304 4.23 -15.18 2.89
CA ARG A 304 4.86 -16.35 2.21
C ARG A 304 6.12 -16.84 2.93
N GLN A 305 6.68 -16.02 3.82
CA GLN A 305 7.87 -16.32 4.62
C GLN A 305 7.59 -16.12 6.12
N PRO A 306 6.56 -16.80 6.69
CA PRO A 306 6.03 -16.47 8.01
C PRO A 306 7.04 -16.62 9.16
N TYR A 307 7.93 -17.58 9.10
CA TYR A 307 8.95 -17.80 10.14
C TYR A 307 9.98 -16.66 10.11
N THR A 308 10.57 -16.42 8.95
CA THR A 308 11.54 -15.32 8.77
C THR A 308 10.92 -13.96 9.09
N ALA A 309 9.66 -13.74 8.64
CA ALA A 309 8.96 -12.50 8.94
C ALA A 309 8.73 -12.34 10.45
N ARG A 310 8.28 -13.40 11.16
CA ARG A 310 8.10 -13.34 12.61
C ARG A 310 9.39 -12.97 13.34
N GLU A 311 10.48 -13.66 13.02
CA GLU A 311 11.81 -13.40 13.62
C GLU A 311 12.27 -11.96 13.34
N PHE A 312 12.14 -11.49 12.10
CA PHE A 312 12.46 -10.13 11.71
C PHE A 312 11.66 -9.08 12.49
N PHE A 313 10.33 -9.29 12.66
CA PHE A 313 9.49 -8.35 13.42
C PHE A 313 9.85 -8.31 14.91
N ILE A 314 10.25 -9.44 15.49
CA ILE A 314 10.68 -9.51 16.91
C ILE A 314 12.04 -8.84 17.08
N GLU A 315 12.99 -9.11 16.20
CA GLU A 315 14.34 -8.53 16.25
C GLU A 315 14.30 -7.01 16.06
N TRP A 316 13.60 -6.56 15.02
CA TRP A 316 13.53 -5.14 14.65
C TRP A 316 12.28 -4.42 15.16
N GLN A 317 11.66 -4.92 16.22
CA GLN A 317 10.38 -4.47 16.76
C GLN A 317 10.30 -2.94 17.01
N ASP A 318 11.42 -2.28 17.28
CA ASP A 318 11.49 -0.83 17.51
C ASP A 318 11.71 -0.01 16.24
N ARG A 319 11.78 -0.67 15.07
CA ARG A 319 12.15 -0.04 13.79
C ARG A 319 11.10 -0.23 12.70
N ILE A 320 9.97 -0.90 12.99
CA ILE A 320 8.92 -1.22 12.02
C ILE A 320 7.65 -0.46 12.37
N LEU A 321 7.03 0.19 11.39
CA LEU A 321 5.77 0.92 11.51
C LEU A 321 4.69 0.25 10.66
N PHE A 322 3.43 0.39 11.10
CA PHE A 322 2.28 -0.08 10.34
C PHE A 322 1.88 0.91 9.25
N GLY A 323 1.61 0.40 8.05
CA GLY A 323 1.08 1.17 6.91
C GLY A 323 0.28 0.28 5.98
N THR A 324 -0.66 0.85 5.22
CA THR A 324 -1.50 0.10 4.28
C THR A 324 -1.40 0.52 2.83
N ASP A 325 -0.80 1.68 2.53
CA ASP A 325 -0.91 2.38 1.25
C ASP A 325 -2.39 2.66 0.92
N GLY A 326 -3.15 3.01 1.97
CA GLY A 326 -4.60 3.26 1.95
C GLY A 326 -4.98 4.68 1.51
N PRO A 327 -6.23 5.08 1.70
CA PRO A 327 -7.35 4.36 2.35
C PRO A 327 -7.68 3.00 1.76
N ARG A 328 -7.99 2.06 2.63
CA ARG A 328 -8.43 0.72 2.24
C ARG A 328 -9.86 0.46 2.72
N PRO A 329 -10.71 -0.22 1.95
CA PRO A 329 -12.00 -0.70 2.44
C PRO A 329 -11.80 -1.74 3.56
N ALA A 330 -12.81 -1.95 4.40
CA ALA A 330 -12.81 -2.89 5.52
C ALA A 330 -12.26 -4.28 5.16
N ALA A 331 -12.73 -4.83 4.06
CA ALA A 331 -12.32 -6.13 3.53
C ALA A 331 -10.81 -6.26 3.23
N ARG A 332 -10.11 -5.14 3.03
CA ARG A 332 -8.66 -5.12 2.82
C ARG A 332 -7.84 -4.80 4.07
N LEU A 333 -8.51 -4.40 5.15
CA LEU A 333 -7.86 -4.20 6.45
C LEU A 333 -7.81 -5.48 7.28
N SER A 334 -8.90 -6.25 7.32
CA SER A 334 -8.99 -7.49 8.09
C SER A 334 -7.85 -8.49 7.86
N PRO A 335 -7.34 -8.69 6.61
CA PRO A 335 -6.19 -9.55 6.40
C PRO A 335 -4.93 -9.15 7.15
N HIS A 336 -4.73 -7.86 7.46
CA HIS A 336 -3.59 -7.40 8.23
C HIS A 336 -3.67 -7.87 9.69
N TRP A 337 -4.86 -7.77 10.31
CA TRP A 337 -5.06 -8.24 11.68
C TRP A 337 -4.86 -9.75 11.77
N ARG A 338 -5.46 -10.49 10.84
CA ARG A 338 -5.28 -11.94 10.74
C ARG A 338 -3.82 -12.33 10.54
N PHE A 339 -3.09 -11.59 9.72
CA PHE A 339 -1.67 -11.83 9.46
C PHE A 339 -0.81 -11.61 10.72
N PHE A 340 -0.98 -10.48 11.41
CA PHE A 340 -0.12 -10.14 12.54
C PHE A 340 -0.48 -10.86 13.84
N GLU A 341 -1.77 -11.14 14.08
CA GLU A 341 -2.29 -11.50 15.39
C GLU A 341 -2.69 -12.98 15.49
N THR A 342 -2.58 -13.78 14.42
CA THR A 342 -3.00 -15.19 14.43
C THR A 342 -1.93 -16.14 13.91
N ARG A 343 -2.16 -17.44 14.15
CA ARG A 343 -1.41 -18.55 13.54
C ARG A 343 -2.16 -19.19 12.39
N ASP A 344 -3.14 -18.49 11.83
CA ASP A 344 -3.91 -19.02 10.73
C ASP A 344 -3.03 -19.33 9.52
N GLU A 345 -3.35 -20.41 8.84
CA GLU A 345 -2.54 -20.92 7.74
C GLU A 345 -3.27 -20.81 6.42
N TYR A 346 -2.52 -20.61 5.35
CA TYR A 346 -2.96 -20.75 3.96
C TYR A 346 -4.23 -19.98 3.62
N PHE A 347 -4.31 -18.71 3.98
CA PHE A 347 -5.47 -17.86 3.73
C PHE A 347 -5.21 -16.79 2.65
N ALA A 348 -6.29 -16.30 2.06
CA ALA A 348 -6.22 -15.23 1.07
C ALA A 348 -5.87 -13.88 1.74
N TYR A 349 -4.92 -13.14 1.17
CA TYR A 349 -4.59 -11.79 1.59
C TYR A 349 -5.47 -10.71 0.91
N ALA A 350 -6.35 -11.13 -0.03
CA ALA A 350 -7.32 -10.29 -0.70
C ALA A 350 -8.58 -11.12 -1.03
N GLU A 351 -9.74 -10.46 -1.12
CA GLU A 351 -11.03 -11.13 -1.38
C GLU A 351 -11.27 -11.49 -2.85
N ASN A 352 -10.51 -10.92 -3.77
CA ASN A 352 -10.69 -11.18 -5.19
C ASN A 352 -10.22 -12.59 -5.57
N PRO A 353 -10.90 -13.29 -6.52
CA PRO A 353 -10.44 -14.56 -7.06
C PRO A 353 -9.06 -14.45 -7.75
N PHE A 354 -8.72 -13.23 -8.21
CA PHE A 354 -7.37 -12.85 -8.61
C PHE A 354 -6.84 -11.85 -7.61
N PRO A 355 -5.97 -12.28 -6.68
CA PRO A 355 -5.29 -11.38 -5.77
C PRO A 355 -4.57 -10.28 -6.56
N PRO A 356 -4.44 -9.08 -6.00
CA PRO A 356 -3.89 -7.95 -6.75
C PRO A 356 -2.42 -8.11 -7.14
N GLN A 357 -1.68 -9.03 -6.50
CA GLN A 357 -0.23 -9.20 -6.69
C GLN A 357 0.13 -10.56 -7.31
N GLY A 358 -0.40 -11.67 -6.81
CA GLY A 358 -0.15 -13.01 -7.34
C GLY A 358 -1.04 -14.06 -6.71
N LEU A 359 -1.06 -15.27 -7.30
CA LEU A 359 -1.97 -16.37 -6.96
C LEU A 359 -1.49 -17.21 -5.78
N TRP A 360 -0.96 -16.60 -4.73
CA TRP A 360 -0.51 -17.31 -3.54
C TRP A 360 -1.42 -17.06 -2.32
N ARG A 361 -1.19 -17.86 -1.29
CA ARG A 361 -1.80 -17.72 0.03
C ARG A 361 -0.75 -17.29 1.03
N ILE A 362 -1.20 -16.73 2.15
CA ILE A 362 -0.32 -16.28 3.22
C ILE A 362 -0.62 -17.01 4.53
N HIS A 363 0.28 -16.86 5.49
CA HIS A 363 0.19 -17.43 6.83
C HIS A 363 0.33 -16.32 7.86
N GLY A 364 -0.39 -16.45 8.98
CA GLY A 364 -0.27 -15.57 10.13
C GLY A 364 1.08 -15.77 10.85
N ILE A 365 1.55 -14.69 11.50
CA ILE A 365 2.84 -14.70 12.19
C ILE A 365 2.72 -14.57 13.71
N ASP A 366 1.52 -14.41 14.26
CA ASP A 366 1.24 -14.46 15.71
C ASP A 366 2.26 -13.65 16.53
N LEU A 367 2.33 -12.35 16.29
CA LEU A 367 3.27 -11.49 16.99
C LEU A 367 2.92 -11.35 18.47
N PRO A 368 3.91 -11.30 19.37
CA PRO A 368 3.67 -10.97 20.77
C PRO A 368 2.99 -9.61 20.94
N GLU A 369 2.13 -9.45 21.94
CA GLU A 369 1.42 -8.18 22.21
C GLU A 369 2.34 -6.96 22.32
N SER A 370 3.52 -7.13 22.95
CA SER A 370 4.51 -6.07 23.06
C SER A 370 5.06 -5.61 21.69
N VAL A 371 5.18 -6.54 20.73
CA VAL A 371 5.60 -6.24 19.36
C VAL A 371 4.44 -5.60 18.58
N LEU A 372 3.22 -6.09 18.76
CA LEU A 372 2.02 -5.52 18.14
C LEU A 372 1.81 -4.06 18.54
N LYS A 373 1.94 -3.69 19.83
CA LYS A 373 1.85 -2.32 20.30
C LYS A 373 2.87 -1.39 19.64
N LYS A 374 4.10 -1.85 19.53
CA LYS A 374 5.19 -1.11 18.85
C LYS A 374 4.87 -0.91 17.37
N LEU A 375 4.51 -1.98 16.66
CA LEU A 375 4.14 -1.94 15.25
C LEU A 375 2.96 -1.02 14.99
N TYR A 376 1.89 -1.15 15.77
CA TYR A 376 0.63 -0.47 15.51
C TYR A 376 0.67 1.02 15.86
N HIS A 377 1.39 1.42 16.92
CA HIS A 377 1.35 2.83 17.30
C HIS A 377 2.57 3.38 18.05
N GLU A 378 3.28 2.60 18.88
CA GLU A 378 4.34 3.16 19.72
C GLU A 378 5.51 3.71 18.90
N ASN A 379 5.92 2.97 17.85
CA ASN A 379 6.99 3.43 16.95
C ASN A 379 6.58 4.68 16.18
N ALA A 380 5.34 4.74 15.67
CA ALA A 380 4.83 5.94 15.03
C ALA A 380 4.79 7.14 15.99
N ALA A 381 4.37 6.92 17.24
CA ALA A 381 4.36 7.95 18.28
C ALA A 381 5.76 8.44 18.72
N ARG A 382 6.79 7.63 18.48
CA ARG A 382 8.20 8.00 18.71
C ARG A 382 8.82 8.74 17.53
N VAL A 383 8.47 8.34 16.31
CA VAL A 383 9.15 8.77 15.08
C VAL A 383 8.47 9.98 14.44
N ILE A 384 7.13 10.06 14.50
CA ILE A 384 6.36 11.10 13.79
C ILE A 384 5.82 12.14 14.79
N PRO A 385 6.20 13.42 14.65
CA PRO A 385 5.72 14.49 15.53
C PRO A 385 4.19 14.58 15.56
N GLY A 386 3.61 14.80 16.75
CA GLY A 386 2.18 14.99 16.95
C GLY A 386 1.34 13.71 17.00
N VAL A 387 1.91 12.54 16.68
CA VAL A 387 1.18 11.25 16.76
C VAL A 387 0.79 10.96 18.21
N ARG A 388 1.70 11.07 19.16
CA ARG A 388 1.45 10.76 20.57
C ARG A 388 0.24 11.52 21.13
N GLU A 389 0.22 12.82 20.95
CA GLU A 389 -0.82 13.71 21.46
C GLU A 389 -2.18 13.46 20.80
N LYS A 390 -2.19 13.27 19.48
CA LYS A 390 -3.44 12.97 18.75
C LYS A 390 -3.96 11.57 19.10
N LEU A 391 -3.09 10.58 19.19
CA LEU A 391 -3.45 9.21 19.56
C LEU A 391 -4.13 9.18 20.94
N GLN A 392 -3.54 9.82 21.95
CA GLN A 392 -4.12 9.90 23.29
C GLN A 392 -5.53 10.53 23.30
N ARG A 393 -5.76 11.56 22.49
CA ARG A 393 -7.08 12.19 22.36
C ARG A 393 -8.11 11.24 21.74
N VAL A 394 -7.73 10.57 20.65
CA VAL A 394 -8.63 9.64 19.94
C VAL A 394 -8.96 8.43 20.79
N THR A 395 -7.98 7.78 21.40
CA THR A 395 -8.18 6.58 22.22
C THR A 395 -9.06 6.89 23.44
N LYS A 396 -8.84 8.04 24.08
CA LYS A 396 -9.71 8.51 25.19
C LYS A 396 -11.15 8.75 24.73
N SER A 397 -11.36 9.39 23.57
CA SER A 397 -12.70 9.70 23.07
C SER A 397 -13.49 8.47 22.62
N LYS A 398 -12.79 7.44 22.13
CA LYS A 398 -13.39 6.19 21.62
C LYS A 398 -13.50 5.10 22.70
N ALA A 399 -13.01 5.37 23.93
CA ALA A 399 -12.89 4.38 25.00
C ALA A 399 -12.13 3.10 24.56
N TRP A 400 -11.24 3.23 23.61
CA TRP A 400 -10.29 2.16 23.25
C TRP A 400 -9.21 2.11 24.33
N GLY A 401 -9.06 0.96 24.97
CA GLY A 401 -7.99 0.76 25.95
C GLY A 401 -6.60 0.99 25.33
N PRO A 402 -5.59 1.27 26.19
CA PRO A 402 -4.22 1.44 25.74
C PRO A 402 -3.64 0.17 25.15
#